data_03b5ed44c6cf275f0425fe49e3aaaade
#
_entry.id   03b5ed44c6cf275f0425fe49e3aaaade
#
_cell.length_a   1.000
_cell.length_b   1.000
_cell.length_c   1.000
_cell.angle_alpha   90.00
_cell.angle_beta   90.00
_cell.angle_gamma   90.00
#
_symmetry.space_group_name_H-M   'P 1'
#
loop_
_entity.id
_entity.type
_entity.pdbx_description
1 polymer ?
#
loop_
_entity_poly.entity_id
_entity_poly.type
_entity_poly.pdbx_seq_one_letter_code
_entity_poly.pdbx_strand_id
1 'polypeptide(L)'
;MGKVIVVGIGPGSYEDMTIRADTALRACDAIVGYPVYVDLVRDRYPGKELHSTPMTREAERCQLALELARSGKTVAMVCSGDSGIYGMAALVYELRGEAQEPEIQVVPGLTAACSGGAGLGAPLTHDFAVISLSDRLTP
;
A
#
# COMPACT_ATOMS: atom_id res chain seq x y z
N MET A 1 -1.50 -1.68 -21.82
CA MET A 1 -1.52 -0.80 -20.63
C MET A 1 -1.31 -1.68 -19.42
N GLY A 2 -0.51 -1.22 -18.48
CA GLY A 2 -0.30 -1.91 -17.22
C GLY A 2 -1.36 -1.58 -16.18
N LYS A 3 -1.09 -1.89 -14.94
CA LYS A 3 -1.99 -1.60 -13.83
C LYS A 3 -1.24 -1.24 -12.54
N VAL A 4 -1.90 -0.54 -11.66
CA VAL A 4 -1.43 -0.25 -10.31
C VAL A 4 -2.22 -1.11 -9.33
N ILE A 5 -1.51 -1.88 -8.51
CA ILE A 5 -2.10 -2.66 -7.41
C ILE A 5 -1.66 -1.98 -6.11
N VAL A 6 -2.58 -1.38 -5.38
CA VAL A 6 -2.29 -0.77 -4.08
C VAL A 6 -2.39 -1.87 -3.03
N VAL A 7 -1.27 -2.22 -2.43
CA VAL A 7 -1.13 -3.41 -1.58
C VAL A 7 -0.89 -3.02 -0.13
N GLY A 8 -1.82 -3.36 0.74
CA GLY A 8 -1.60 -3.31 2.18
C GLY A 8 -0.75 -4.51 2.62
N ILE A 9 0.39 -4.23 3.24
CA ILE A 9 1.32 -5.29 3.69
C ILE A 9 1.16 -5.65 5.17
N GLY A 10 0.14 -5.11 5.82
CA GLY A 10 -0.10 -5.34 7.24
C GLY A 10 1.01 -4.78 8.12
N PRO A 11 1.26 -5.36 9.29
CA PRO A 11 2.27 -4.85 10.22
C PRO A 11 3.71 -5.00 9.73
N GLY A 12 3.95 -5.80 8.69
CA GLY A 12 5.24 -5.95 8.03
C GLY A 12 5.80 -7.36 8.03
N SER A 13 5.32 -8.26 8.91
CA SER A 13 5.72 -9.66 8.88
C SER A 13 5.01 -10.39 7.73
N TYR A 14 5.71 -11.34 7.14
CA TYR A 14 5.12 -12.17 6.09
C TYR A 14 3.91 -12.99 6.57
N GLU A 15 3.94 -13.45 7.82
CA GLU A 15 2.87 -14.25 8.42
C GLU A 15 1.54 -13.50 8.48
N ASP A 16 1.60 -12.18 8.62
CA ASP A 16 0.42 -11.32 8.72
C ASP A 16 0.04 -10.66 7.37
N MET A 17 0.70 -11.05 6.31
CA MET A 17 0.38 -10.62 4.95
C MET A 17 -0.73 -11.50 4.38
N THR A 18 -1.66 -10.89 3.64
CA THR A 18 -2.67 -11.70 2.94
C THR A 18 -2.02 -12.48 1.79
N ILE A 19 -2.59 -13.64 1.46
CA ILE A 19 -2.17 -14.43 0.31
C ILE A 19 -2.30 -13.61 -0.98
N ARG A 20 -3.31 -12.76 -1.08
CA ARG A 20 -3.50 -11.88 -2.24
C ARG A 20 -2.40 -10.84 -2.36
N ALA A 21 -1.95 -10.27 -1.25
CA ALA A 21 -0.81 -9.35 -1.23
C ALA A 21 0.48 -10.05 -1.71
N ASP A 22 0.76 -11.25 -1.19
CA ASP A 22 1.89 -12.07 -1.63
C ASP A 22 1.82 -12.36 -3.14
N THR A 23 0.66 -12.76 -3.64
CA THR A 23 0.46 -13.04 -5.07
C THR A 23 0.71 -11.80 -5.92
N ALA A 24 0.22 -10.63 -5.51
CA ALA A 24 0.41 -9.38 -6.22
C ALA A 24 1.91 -8.99 -6.27
N LEU A 25 2.61 -9.11 -5.15
CA LEU A 25 4.04 -8.80 -5.06
C LEU A 25 4.92 -9.77 -5.88
N ARG A 26 4.52 -11.04 -5.95
CA ARG A 26 5.22 -12.01 -6.82
C ARG A 26 5.05 -11.69 -8.30
N ALA A 27 3.88 -11.25 -8.69
CA ALA A 27 3.51 -11.05 -10.10
C ALA A 27 3.88 -9.67 -10.66
N CYS A 28 4.18 -8.67 -9.81
CA CYS A 28 4.47 -7.31 -10.27
C CYS A 28 5.85 -7.19 -10.95
N ASP A 29 5.99 -6.17 -11.79
CA ASP A 29 7.26 -5.78 -12.42
C ASP A 29 8.03 -4.78 -11.55
N ALA A 30 7.29 -3.87 -10.89
CA ALA A 30 7.85 -2.80 -10.07
C ALA A 30 7.14 -2.69 -8.72
N ILE A 31 7.89 -2.32 -7.70
CA ILE A 31 7.39 -2.01 -6.36
C ILE A 31 7.67 -0.54 -6.08
N VAL A 32 6.61 0.19 -5.72
CA VAL A 32 6.68 1.62 -5.36
C VAL A 32 6.20 1.79 -3.92
N GLY A 33 6.89 2.58 -3.13
CA GLY A 33 6.47 2.82 -1.76
C GLY A 33 7.37 3.79 -1.00
N TYR A 34 7.01 4.06 0.25
CA TYR A 34 7.89 4.71 1.19
C TYR A 34 9.12 3.81 1.47
N PRO A 35 10.33 4.36 1.63
CA PRO A 35 11.55 3.54 1.70
C PRO A 35 11.48 2.40 2.71
N VAL A 36 10.96 2.67 3.92
CA VAL A 36 10.83 1.65 4.98
C VAL A 36 9.95 0.48 4.54
N TYR A 37 8.85 0.76 3.84
CA TYR A 37 7.92 -0.29 3.40
C TYR A 37 8.48 -1.10 2.22
N VAL A 38 9.20 -0.45 1.31
CA VAL A 38 9.92 -1.14 0.25
C VAL A 38 10.97 -2.09 0.84
N ASP A 39 11.72 -1.63 1.84
CA ASP A 39 12.74 -2.45 2.50
C ASP A 39 12.15 -3.69 3.20
N LEU A 40 10.93 -3.61 3.72
CA LEU A 40 10.26 -4.76 4.36
C LEU A 40 9.97 -5.90 3.38
N VAL A 41 9.84 -5.62 2.09
CA VAL A 41 9.41 -6.63 1.11
C VAL A 41 10.50 -6.99 0.08
N ARG A 42 11.49 -6.15 -0.12
CA ARG A 42 12.47 -6.27 -1.21
C ARG A 42 13.18 -7.63 -1.28
N ASP A 43 13.60 -8.18 -0.14
CA ASP A 43 14.38 -9.41 -0.11
C ASP A 43 13.53 -10.65 -0.43
N ARG A 44 12.24 -10.59 -0.10
CA ARG A 44 11.31 -11.68 -0.40
C ARG A 44 10.89 -11.72 -1.86
N TYR A 45 10.90 -10.58 -2.53
CA TYR A 45 10.49 -10.45 -3.93
C TYR A 45 11.64 -9.91 -4.78
N PRO A 46 12.71 -10.72 -4.99
CA PRO A 46 13.86 -10.28 -5.73
C PRO A 46 13.55 -10.05 -7.22
N GLY A 47 14.38 -9.26 -7.87
CA GLY A 47 14.29 -9.01 -9.31
C GLY A 47 13.23 -8.00 -9.71
N LYS A 48 12.62 -7.31 -8.75
CA LYS A 48 11.67 -6.23 -9.03
C LYS A 48 12.38 -4.90 -9.18
N GLU A 49 11.86 -4.05 -10.05
CA GLU A 49 12.25 -2.65 -10.13
C GLU A 49 11.73 -1.93 -8.88
N LEU A 50 12.59 -1.29 -8.11
CA LEU A 50 12.24 -0.67 -6.84
C LEU A 50 12.27 0.85 -6.96
N HIS A 51 11.19 1.51 -6.54
CA HIS A 51 11.07 2.96 -6.48
C HIS A 51 10.56 3.42 -5.13
N SER A 52 11.14 4.49 -4.62
CA SER A 52 10.69 5.11 -3.39
C SER A 52 10.74 6.62 -3.47
N THR A 53 9.84 7.28 -2.75
CA THR A 53 9.88 8.73 -2.53
C THR A 53 9.90 9.00 -1.04
N PRO A 54 10.55 10.11 -0.60
CA PRO A 54 10.60 10.43 0.81
C PRO A 54 9.22 10.76 1.38
N MET A 55 9.16 10.88 2.72
CA MET A 55 7.96 11.32 3.42
C MET A 55 7.49 12.67 2.87
N THR A 56 6.18 12.91 2.87
CA THR A 56 5.52 14.11 2.36
C THR A 56 5.45 14.25 0.84
N ARG A 57 5.85 13.22 0.10
CA ARG A 57 5.78 13.17 -1.36
C ARG A 57 4.85 12.05 -1.84
N GLU A 58 3.71 11.93 -1.19
CA GLU A 58 2.73 10.88 -1.49
C GLU A 58 2.12 11.05 -2.88
N ALA A 59 1.81 12.30 -3.28
CA ALA A 59 1.28 12.57 -4.61
C ALA A 59 2.30 12.22 -5.71
N GLU A 60 3.57 12.57 -5.52
CA GLU A 60 4.65 12.21 -6.44
C GLU A 60 4.80 10.70 -6.56
N ARG A 61 4.71 9.98 -5.44
CA ARG A 61 4.75 8.51 -5.41
C ARG A 61 3.61 7.90 -6.19
N CYS A 62 2.39 8.40 -6.03
CA CYS A 62 1.23 7.95 -6.79
C CYS A 62 1.36 8.23 -8.29
N GLN A 63 1.84 9.42 -8.66
CA GLN A 63 2.08 9.76 -10.06
C GLN A 63 3.10 8.84 -10.69
N LEU A 64 4.20 8.56 -10.00
CA LEU A 64 5.21 7.62 -10.48
C LEU A 64 4.63 6.23 -10.75
N ALA A 65 3.81 5.72 -9.83
CA ALA A 65 3.15 4.42 -10.02
C ALA A 65 2.22 4.42 -11.25
N LEU A 66 1.45 5.49 -11.43
CA LEU A 66 0.57 5.64 -12.60
C LEU A 66 1.35 5.72 -13.91
N GLU A 67 2.47 6.45 -13.93
CA GLU A 67 3.35 6.57 -15.11
C GLU A 67 3.98 5.23 -15.49
N LEU A 68 4.49 4.48 -14.51
CA LEU A 68 5.03 3.14 -14.74
C LEU A 68 3.95 2.20 -15.31
N ALA A 69 2.74 2.27 -14.78
CA ALA A 69 1.62 1.47 -15.29
C ALA A 69 1.23 1.88 -16.72
N ARG A 70 1.25 3.18 -17.03
CA ARG A 70 1.00 3.66 -18.41
C ARG A 70 2.06 3.16 -19.39
N SER A 71 3.28 2.93 -18.93
CA SER A 71 4.35 2.34 -19.75
C SER A 71 4.21 0.83 -19.95
N GLY A 72 3.19 0.20 -19.38
CA GLY A 72 2.88 -1.22 -19.56
C GLY A 72 3.23 -2.13 -18.39
N LYS A 73 3.74 -1.58 -17.27
CA LYS A 73 4.16 -2.38 -16.12
C LYS A 73 3.00 -2.69 -15.17
N THR A 74 3.07 -3.84 -14.53
CA THR A 74 2.26 -4.14 -13.35
C THR A 74 3.01 -3.63 -12.12
N VAL A 75 2.45 -2.62 -11.46
CA VAL A 75 3.08 -1.89 -10.36
C VAL A 75 2.38 -2.24 -9.05
N ALA A 76 3.13 -2.74 -8.07
CA ALA A 76 2.66 -2.89 -6.70
C ALA A 76 3.06 -1.65 -5.90
N MET A 77 2.07 -0.89 -5.43
CA MET A 77 2.31 0.21 -4.50
C MET A 77 2.06 -0.30 -3.08
N VAL A 78 3.13 -0.41 -2.29
CA VAL A 78 3.05 -0.97 -0.93
C VAL A 78 2.69 0.10 0.11
N CYS A 79 1.74 -0.27 0.97
CA CYS A 79 1.29 0.54 2.10
C CYS A 79 1.45 -0.27 3.39
N SER A 80 1.85 0.36 4.47
CA SER A 80 1.78 -0.22 5.80
C SER A 80 0.32 -0.44 6.20
N GLY A 81 0.03 -1.50 6.93
CA GLY A 81 -1.33 -1.81 7.37
C GLY A 81 -2.27 -2.13 6.23
N ASP A 82 -3.38 -1.41 6.14
CA ASP A 82 -4.36 -1.52 5.07
C ASP A 82 -4.15 -0.43 4.01
N SER A 83 -4.38 -0.77 2.76
CA SER A 83 -4.24 0.16 1.63
C SER A 83 -5.27 1.29 1.61
N GLY A 84 -6.41 1.13 2.30
CA GLY A 84 -7.52 2.09 2.35
C GLY A 84 -7.62 2.88 3.67
N ILE A 85 -7.06 2.37 4.77
CA ILE A 85 -7.09 3.07 6.07
C ILE A 85 -5.79 3.85 6.24
N TYR A 86 -5.85 5.16 6.00
CA TYR A 86 -4.69 6.06 5.93
C TYR A 86 -3.62 5.58 4.93
N GLY A 87 -4.03 4.77 3.97
CA GLY A 87 -3.19 4.26 2.89
C GLY A 87 -3.28 5.13 1.64
N MET A 88 -2.68 4.64 0.56
CA MET A 88 -2.52 5.42 -0.68
C MET A 88 -3.65 5.21 -1.69
N ALA A 89 -4.58 4.27 -1.46
CA ALA A 89 -5.58 3.89 -2.46
C ALA A 89 -6.44 5.06 -2.94
N ALA A 90 -6.96 5.86 -2.01
CA ALA A 90 -7.78 7.01 -2.36
C ALA A 90 -7.03 8.03 -3.23
N LEU A 91 -5.77 8.33 -2.89
CA LEU A 91 -4.96 9.30 -3.62
C LEU A 91 -4.62 8.81 -5.03
N VAL A 92 -4.37 7.51 -5.21
CA VAL A 92 -4.14 6.93 -6.55
C VAL A 92 -5.37 7.10 -7.43
N TYR A 93 -6.58 6.83 -6.90
CA TYR A 93 -7.82 7.06 -7.65
C TYR A 93 -8.03 8.54 -7.99
N GLU A 94 -7.80 9.42 -7.02
CA GLU A 94 -7.92 10.87 -7.22
C GLU A 94 -6.99 11.37 -8.35
N LEU A 95 -5.73 10.97 -8.33
CA LEU A 95 -4.74 11.40 -9.30
C LEU A 95 -4.92 10.77 -10.69
N ARG A 96 -5.49 9.57 -10.78
CA ARG A 96 -5.89 9.00 -12.05
C ARG A 96 -7.06 9.79 -12.66
N GLY A 97 -7.96 10.32 -11.82
CA GLY A 97 -9.14 11.03 -12.23
C GLY A 97 -10.19 10.12 -12.92
N GLU A 98 -10.94 10.66 -13.85
CA GLU A 98 -12.00 9.96 -14.55
C GLU A 98 -11.52 8.96 -15.62
N ALA A 99 -10.24 8.96 -15.93
CA ALA A 99 -9.67 8.01 -16.88
C ALA A 99 -9.93 6.56 -16.43
N GLN A 100 -10.22 5.68 -17.38
CA GLN A 100 -10.41 4.25 -17.09
C GLN A 100 -9.06 3.52 -16.95
N GLU A 101 -8.02 4.06 -17.54
CA GLU A 101 -6.69 3.48 -17.56
C GLU A 101 -5.65 4.41 -16.92
N PRO A 102 -4.62 3.86 -16.27
CA PRO A 102 -4.41 2.42 -16.01
C PRO A 102 -5.42 1.87 -15.00
N GLU A 103 -5.68 0.56 -15.05
CA GLU A 103 -6.49 -0.13 -14.06
C GLU A 103 -5.88 0.04 -12.67
N ILE A 104 -6.71 0.25 -11.67
CA ILE A 104 -6.31 0.28 -10.25
C ILE A 104 -7.00 -0.88 -9.53
N GLN A 105 -6.21 -1.71 -8.88
CA GLN A 105 -6.69 -2.74 -7.98
C GLN A 105 -6.27 -2.41 -6.55
N VAL A 106 -7.10 -2.74 -5.58
CA VAL A 106 -6.81 -2.51 -4.16
C VAL A 106 -6.79 -3.85 -3.45
N VAL A 107 -5.69 -4.14 -2.78
CA VAL A 107 -5.51 -5.35 -1.97
C VAL A 107 -5.44 -4.94 -0.51
N PRO A 108 -6.40 -5.38 0.32
CA PRO A 108 -6.43 -5.01 1.74
C PRO A 108 -5.29 -5.67 2.52
N GLY A 109 -4.98 -5.09 3.69
CA GLY A 109 -4.03 -5.64 4.65
C GLY A 109 -4.55 -5.46 6.07
N LEU A 110 -3.82 -6.01 7.05
CA LEU A 110 -4.16 -5.87 8.47
C LEU A 110 -3.78 -4.48 8.95
N THR A 111 -4.78 -3.65 9.24
CA THR A 111 -4.55 -2.33 9.83
C THR A 111 -4.06 -2.45 11.28
N ALA A 112 -3.37 -1.42 11.76
CA ALA A 112 -2.82 -1.36 13.12
C ALA A 112 -3.87 -1.59 14.22
N ALA A 113 -5.13 -1.21 13.98
CA ALA A 113 -6.23 -1.48 14.93
C ALA A 113 -6.40 -2.98 15.17
N CYS A 114 -6.31 -3.80 14.11
CA CYS A 114 -6.42 -5.26 14.22
C CYS A 114 -5.13 -5.90 14.74
N SER A 115 -4.00 -5.59 14.14
CA SER A 115 -2.72 -6.21 14.49
C SER A 115 -2.21 -5.77 15.85
N GLY A 116 -2.36 -4.50 16.20
CA GLY A 116 -2.00 -3.97 17.51
C GLY A 116 -2.94 -4.47 18.60
N GLY A 117 -4.24 -4.49 18.34
CA GLY A 117 -5.23 -5.06 19.26
C GLY A 117 -4.94 -6.51 19.59
N ALA A 118 -4.61 -7.33 18.59
CA ALA A 118 -4.24 -8.71 18.77
C ALA A 118 -2.95 -8.86 19.60
N GLY A 119 -1.92 -8.07 19.27
CA GLY A 119 -0.65 -8.09 20.00
C GLY A 119 -0.76 -7.68 21.47
N LEU A 120 -1.70 -6.79 21.78
CA LEU A 120 -1.98 -6.34 23.15
C LEU A 120 -2.99 -7.21 23.88
N GLY A 121 -3.61 -8.18 23.22
CA GLY A 121 -4.72 -8.95 23.79
C GLY A 121 -5.94 -8.08 24.08
N ALA A 122 -6.17 -7.03 23.30
CA ALA A 122 -7.24 -6.05 23.47
C ALA A 122 -8.27 -6.16 22.33
N PRO A 123 -9.21 -7.11 22.39
CA PRO A 123 -10.18 -7.30 21.31
C PRO A 123 -11.14 -6.12 21.19
N LEU A 124 -11.44 -5.76 19.96
CA LEU A 124 -12.40 -4.71 19.61
C LEU A 124 -13.80 -5.33 19.49
N THR A 125 -14.43 -5.64 20.62
CA THR A 125 -15.68 -6.42 20.68
C THR A 125 -16.92 -5.60 20.31
N HIS A 126 -16.88 -4.32 20.61
CA HIS A 126 -17.97 -3.38 20.34
C HIS A 126 -17.55 -2.32 19.32
N ASP A 127 -18.34 -1.27 19.19
CA ASP A 127 -18.04 -0.18 18.28
C ASP A 127 -16.71 0.49 18.62
N PHE A 128 -15.98 0.91 17.60
CA PHE A 128 -14.73 1.64 17.77
C PHE A 128 -14.56 2.68 16.67
N ALA A 129 -13.75 3.70 16.95
CA ALA A 129 -13.36 4.71 15.98
C ALA A 129 -11.87 4.66 15.72
N VAL A 130 -11.47 4.90 14.47
CA VAL A 130 -10.06 5.00 14.07
C VAL A 130 -9.74 6.47 13.83
N ILE A 131 -8.80 7.00 14.61
CA ILE A 131 -8.38 8.40 14.53
C ILE A 131 -6.87 8.43 14.36
N SER A 132 -6.41 9.15 13.34
CA SER A 132 -4.98 9.37 13.15
C SER A 132 -4.43 10.32 14.20
N LEU A 133 -3.29 10.00 14.77
CA LEU A 133 -2.52 10.91 15.64
C LEU A 133 -1.51 11.75 14.85
N SER A 134 -1.48 11.64 13.54
CA SER A 134 -0.65 12.47 12.69
C SER A 134 -1.12 13.93 12.76
N ASP A 135 -0.22 14.86 13.03
CA ASP A 135 -0.49 16.30 13.03
C ASP A 135 -0.90 16.85 11.64
N ARG A 136 -0.75 16.06 10.61
CA ARG A 136 -1.18 16.38 9.24
C ARG A 136 -2.63 16.04 8.96
N LEU A 137 -3.17 15.04 9.67
CA LEU A 137 -4.54 14.54 9.47
C LEU A 137 -5.46 14.97 10.62
N THR A 138 -4.90 15.13 11.80
CA THR A 138 -5.65 15.49 13.03
C THR A 138 -4.86 16.58 13.75
N PRO A 139 -5.33 17.83 13.65
CA PRO A 139 -4.65 18.95 14.30
C PRO A 139 -4.68 18.87 15.84
#